data_47314d59477cc752f18f78568006766e
#
_entry.id   47314d59477cc752f18f78568006766e
#
_cell.length_a   1.000
_cell.length_b   1.000
_cell.length_c   1.000
_cell.angle_alpha   90.00
_cell.angle_beta   90.00
_cell.angle_gamma   90.00
#
_symmetry.space_group_name_H-M   'P 1'
#
loop_
_entity.id
_entity.type
_entity.pdbx_description
1 polymer ?
#
loop_
_entity_poly.entity_id
_entity_poly.type
_entity_poly.pdbx_seq_one_letter_code
_entity_poly.pdbx_strand_id
1 'polypeptide(L)'
;MCSWCWAFKPIWQKILTSLPQNLTVEYLLGGLAPDNDNPMSPETRKFIMDNWRRVQDTVPATEFNYEFWRLNTPKRSTFIACRAVISARIQNPKFER
;
A
#
# COMPACT_ATOMS: atom_id res chain seq x y z
N MET A 1 3.13 1.49 1.68
CA MET A 1 2.12 0.56 1.09
C MET A 1 1.92 -0.59 2.05
N CYS A 2 0.69 -1.01 2.25
CA CYS A 2 0.37 -2.20 3.04
C CYS A 2 0.62 -3.46 2.20
N SER A 3 1.42 -4.41 2.69
CA SER A 3 1.75 -5.65 1.98
C SER A 3 0.53 -6.54 1.73
N TRP A 4 -0.41 -6.59 2.65
CA TRP A 4 -1.69 -7.30 2.47
C TRP A 4 -2.58 -6.63 1.42
N CYS A 5 -2.59 -5.29 1.36
CA CYS A 5 -3.31 -4.56 0.32
C CYS A 5 -2.71 -4.83 -1.07
N TRP A 6 -1.38 -4.99 -1.15
CA TRP A 6 -0.71 -5.37 -2.40
C TRP A 6 -1.16 -6.76 -2.86
N ALA A 7 -1.18 -7.75 -1.96
CA ALA A 7 -1.68 -9.09 -2.26
C ALA A 7 -3.17 -9.12 -2.64
N PHE A 8 -3.98 -8.22 -2.07
CA PHE A 8 -5.42 -8.11 -2.34
C PHE A 8 -5.73 -7.42 -3.68
N LYS A 9 -4.80 -6.64 -4.22
CA LYS A 9 -5.02 -5.81 -5.42
C LYS A 9 -5.65 -6.56 -6.60
N PRO A 10 -5.22 -7.77 -7.00
CA PRO A 10 -5.83 -8.50 -8.12
C PRO A 10 -7.30 -8.85 -7.87
N ILE A 11 -7.65 -9.20 -6.64
CA ILE A 11 -9.03 -9.50 -6.24
C ILE A 11 -9.87 -8.22 -6.25
N TRP A 12 -9.31 -7.12 -5.73
CA TRP A 12 -9.97 -5.83 -5.73
C TRP A 12 -10.31 -5.35 -7.14
N GLN A 13 -9.38 -5.52 -8.08
CA GLN A 13 -9.63 -5.18 -9.48
C GLN A 13 -10.80 -6.00 -10.08
N LYS A 14 -10.89 -7.29 -9.77
CA LYS A 14 -12.03 -8.13 -10.19
C LYS A 14 -13.35 -7.64 -9.57
N ILE A 15 -13.35 -7.28 -8.30
CA ILE A 15 -14.52 -6.71 -7.63
C ILE A 15 -14.97 -5.44 -8.34
N LEU A 16 -14.06 -4.51 -8.62
CA LEU A 16 -14.38 -3.25 -9.30
C LEU A 16 -15.02 -3.46 -10.68
N THR A 17 -14.59 -4.47 -11.43
CA THR A 17 -15.15 -4.77 -12.76
C THR A 17 -16.51 -5.46 -12.72
N SER A 18 -16.88 -6.06 -11.58
CA SER A 18 -18.14 -6.79 -11.40
C SER A 18 -19.13 -6.07 -10.47
N LEU A 19 -18.84 -4.83 -10.09
CA LEU A 19 -19.74 -4.05 -9.26
C LEU A 19 -21.08 -3.78 -9.96
N PRO A 20 -22.22 -3.97 -9.27
CA PRO A 20 -23.51 -3.54 -9.78
C PRO A 20 -23.53 -2.03 -10.05
N GLN A 21 -24.28 -1.61 -11.07
CA GLN A 21 -24.35 -0.20 -11.48
C GLN A 21 -24.89 0.77 -10.41
N ASN A 22 -25.64 0.25 -9.45
CA ASN A 22 -26.19 1.02 -8.32
C ASN A 22 -25.23 1.15 -7.14
N LEU A 23 -24.00 0.62 -7.23
CA LEU A 23 -22.96 0.75 -6.21
C LEU A 23 -21.83 1.65 -6.68
N THR A 24 -21.35 2.51 -5.79
CA THR A 24 -20.18 3.35 -5.99
C THR A 24 -19.12 3.02 -4.95
N VAL A 25 -17.87 3.21 -5.31
CA VAL A 25 -16.74 3.03 -4.40
C VAL A 25 -16.16 4.39 -4.06
N GLU A 26 -16.03 4.66 -2.77
CA GLU A 26 -15.31 5.81 -2.25
C GLU A 26 -14.06 5.34 -1.50
N TYR A 27 -12.94 6.04 -1.69
CA TYR A 27 -11.70 5.74 -1.01
C TYR A 27 -11.50 6.70 0.17
N LEU A 28 -11.31 6.12 1.35
CA LEU A 28 -10.94 6.87 2.55
C LEU A 28 -9.48 6.59 2.90
N LEU A 29 -8.67 7.64 2.96
CA LEU A 29 -7.26 7.53 3.31
C LEU A 29 -7.09 7.61 4.82
N GLY A 30 -6.75 6.49 5.43
CA GLY A 30 -6.70 6.36 6.88
C GLY A 30 -5.48 6.99 7.56
N GLY A 31 -4.36 7.13 6.87
CA GLY A 31 -3.13 7.69 7.43
C GLY A 31 -2.59 6.85 8.60
N LEU A 32 -1.84 5.80 8.30
CA LEU A 32 -1.39 4.83 9.31
C LEU A 32 -0.21 5.32 10.16
N ALA A 33 0.69 6.11 9.60
CA ALA A 33 1.88 6.60 10.27
C ALA A 33 2.12 8.08 9.95
N PRO A 34 2.33 8.93 10.98
CA PRO A 34 2.61 10.35 10.79
C PRO A 34 3.95 10.59 10.09
N ASP A 35 4.19 11.84 9.73
CA ASP A 35 5.47 12.24 9.15
C ASP A 35 6.61 11.96 10.11
N ASN A 36 7.66 11.34 9.56
CA ASN A 36 8.84 10.95 10.32
C ASN A 36 10.06 10.99 9.39
N ASP A 37 11.08 11.74 9.79
CA ASP A 37 12.31 11.90 9.02
C ASP A 37 13.39 10.87 9.39
N ASN A 38 13.19 10.10 10.45
CA ASN A 38 14.14 9.08 10.85
C ASN A 38 14.07 7.84 9.93
N PRO A 39 15.22 7.26 9.60
CA PRO A 39 15.25 5.97 8.93
C PRO A 39 14.52 4.90 9.75
N MET A 40 13.92 3.96 9.06
CA MET A 40 13.26 2.82 9.72
C MET A 40 14.30 1.98 10.48
N SER A 41 14.00 1.60 11.72
CA SER A 41 14.90 0.79 12.53
C SER A 41 15.14 -0.60 11.92
N PRO A 42 16.31 -1.24 12.19
CA PRO A 42 16.58 -2.60 11.73
C PRO A 42 15.49 -3.61 12.15
N GLU A 43 14.97 -3.50 13.36
CA GLU A 43 13.91 -4.36 13.90
C GLU A 43 12.60 -4.20 13.11
N THR A 44 12.22 -2.96 12.82
CA THR A 44 11.03 -2.67 12.01
C THR A 44 11.19 -3.18 10.58
N ARG A 45 12.37 -3.01 9.98
CA ARG A 45 12.68 -3.55 8.65
C ARG A 45 12.54 -5.07 8.61
N LYS A 46 13.12 -5.75 9.60
CA LYS A 46 13.01 -7.21 9.74
C LYS A 46 11.55 -7.65 9.89
N PHE A 47 10.80 -6.98 10.74
CA PHE A 47 9.37 -7.26 10.95
C PHE A 47 8.56 -7.16 9.65
N ILE A 48 8.83 -6.13 8.83
CA ILE A 48 8.14 -5.95 7.55
C ILE A 48 8.56 -7.02 6.54
N MET A 49 9.85 -7.38 6.46
CA MET A 49 10.32 -8.48 5.60
C MET A 49 9.68 -9.82 5.99
N ASP A 50 9.57 -10.11 7.28
CA ASP A 50 8.93 -11.33 7.77
C ASP A 50 7.43 -11.33 7.43
N ASN A 51 6.77 -10.17 7.50
CA ASN A 51 5.40 -10.03 7.01
C ASN A 51 5.28 -10.27 5.49
N TRP A 52 6.22 -9.81 4.69
CA TRP A 52 6.22 -10.09 3.25
C TRP A 52 6.29 -11.60 2.97
N ARG A 53 7.14 -12.33 3.70
CA ARG A 53 7.21 -13.79 3.59
C ARG A 53 5.89 -14.44 3.97
N ARG A 54 5.28 -14.01 5.08
CA ARG A 54 3.97 -14.51 5.51
C ARG A 54 2.87 -14.25 4.46
N VAL A 55 2.87 -13.08 3.84
CA VAL A 55 1.94 -12.75 2.74
C VAL A 55 2.15 -13.69 1.56
N GLN A 56 3.39 -13.93 1.14
CA GLN A 56 3.71 -14.85 0.06
C GLN A 56 3.31 -16.31 0.38
N ASP A 57 3.48 -16.74 1.62
CA ASP A 57 3.04 -18.08 2.06
C ASP A 57 1.52 -18.23 2.00
N THR A 58 0.78 -17.16 2.32
CA THR A 58 -0.68 -17.15 2.32
C THR A 58 -1.27 -16.93 0.92
N VAL A 59 -0.62 -16.08 0.11
CA VAL A 59 -1.03 -15.74 -1.26
C VAL A 59 0.17 -15.93 -2.18
N PRO A 60 0.44 -17.16 -2.65
CA PRO A 60 1.69 -17.50 -3.37
C PRO A 60 1.94 -16.71 -4.66
N ALA A 61 0.89 -16.18 -5.29
CA ALA A 61 1.02 -15.35 -6.50
C ALA A 61 1.53 -13.93 -6.22
N THR A 62 1.72 -13.56 -4.94
CA THR A 62 2.20 -12.23 -4.55
C THR A 62 3.72 -12.16 -4.67
N GLU A 63 4.22 -11.20 -5.42
CA GLU A 63 5.65 -10.96 -5.59
C GLU A 63 6.11 -9.71 -4.83
N PHE A 64 7.24 -9.81 -4.15
CA PHE A 64 7.94 -8.70 -3.51
C PHE A 64 9.38 -8.65 -3.97
N ASN A 65 9.87 -7.45 -4.22
CA ASN A 65 11.28 -7.22 -4.52
C ASN A 65 12.06 -6.95 -3.22
N TYR A 66 12.71 -7.96 -2.66
CA TYR A 66 13.50 -7.85 -1.43
C TYR A 66 14.77 -7.01 -1.57
N GLU A 67 15.26 -6.79 -2.79
CA GLU A 67 16.36 -5.86 -3.08
C GLU A 67 16.04 -4.42 -2.66
N PHE A 68 14.74 -4.08 -2.57
CA PHE A 68 14.29 -2.79 -2.04
C PHE A 68 14.96 -2.43 -0.71
N TRP A 69 15.11 -3.40 0.19
CA TRP A 69 15.68 -3.18 1.53
C TRP A 69 17.18 -2.91 1.51
N ARG A 70 17.88 -3.41 0.50
CA ARG A 70 19.31 -3.15 0.30
C ARG A 70 19.55 -1.81 -0.39
N LEU A 71 18.71 -1.48 -1.36
CA LEU A 71 18.88 -0.31 -2.21
C LEU A 71 18.29 0.98 -1.64
N ASN A 72 17.44 0.89 -0.62
CA ASN A 72 16.70 2.03 -0.09
C ASN A 72 16.82 2.14 1.44
N THR A 73 16.66 3.36 1.92
CA THR A 73 16.57 3.69 3.36
C THR A 73 15.18 4.25 3.63
N PRO A 74 14.16 3.39 3.78
CA PRO A 74 12.78 3.84 3.91
C PRO A 74 12.53 4.48 5.29
N LYS A 75 11.62 5.45 5.29
CA LYS A 75 11.03 6.05 6.49
C LYS A 75 9.65 5.47 6.72
N ARG A 76 9.24 5.32 7.97
CA ARG A 76 7.88 4.90 8.29
C ARG A 76 6.96 6.12 8.33
N SER A 77 6.45 6.49 7.17
CA SER A 77 5.46 7.57 7.04
C SER A 77 4.49 7.24 5.91
N THR A 78 3.19 7.41 6.16
CA THR A 78 2.14 7.22 5.16
C THR A 78 1.40 8.50 4.82
N PHE A 79 1.54 9.55 5.62
CA PHE A 79 0.85 10.82 5.42
C PHE A 79 1.27 11.52 4.12
N ILE A 80 2.54 11.45 3.74
CA ILE A 80 3.02 11.99 2.46
C ILE A 80 2.28 11.34 1.28
N ALA A 81 2.17 10.00 1.30
CA ALA A 81 1.44 9.27 0.26
C ALA A 81 -0.05 9.64 0.25
N CYS A 82 -0.68 9.76 1.42
CA CYS A 82 -2.08 10.19 1.54
C CYS A 82 -2.28 11.60 0.95
N ARG A 83 -1.40 12.54 1.28
CA ARG A 83 -1.45 13.90 0.69
C ARG A 83 -1.30 13.88 -0.82
N ALA A 84 -0.40 13.06 -1.35
CA ALA A 84 -0.23 12.92 -2.80
C ALA A 84 -1.51 12.41 -3.49
N VAL A 85 -2.15 11.39 -2.92
CA VAL A 85 -3.42 10.84 -3.46
C VAL A 85 -4.54 11.88 -3.38
N ILE A 86 -4.68 12.60 -2.25
CA ILE A 86 -5.67 13.67 -2.10
C ILE A 86 -5.43 14.79 -3.14
N SER A 87 -4.19 15.20 -3.32
CA SER A 87 -3.83 16.23 -4.31
C SER A 87 -4.15 15.78 -5.73
N ALA A 88 -3.88 14.53 -6.05
CA ALA A 88 -4.23 13.95 -7.36
C ALA A 88 -5.75 13.90 -7.57
N ARG A 89 -6.51 13.50 -6.55
CA ARG A 89 -7.98 13.46 -6.59
C ARG A 89 -8.60 14.85 -6.80
N ILE A 90 -8.05 15.88 -6.16
CA ILE A 90 -8.51 17.26 -6.34
C ILE A 90 -8.33 17.70 -7.79
N GLN A 91 -7.24 17.32 -8.45
CA GLN A 91 -6.99 17.62 -9.86
C GLN A 91 -7.89 16.81 -10.79
N ASN A 92 -8.05 15.52 -10.52
CA ASN A 92 -8.93 14.63 -11.28
C ASN A 92 -9.32 13.42 -10.40
N PRO A 93 -10.62 13.22 -10.10
CA PRO A 93 -11.08 12.10 -9.28
C PRO A 93 -10.67 10.71 -9.81
N LYS A 94 -10.39 10.58 -11.10
CA LYS A 94 -9.92 9.30 -11.69
C LYS A 94 -8.50 8.92 -11.27
N PHE A 95 -7.70 9.87 -10.78
CA PHE A 95 -6.33 9.60 -10.33
C PHE A 95 -6.24 8.95 -8.94
N GLU A 96 -7.35 8.83 -8.24
CA GLU A 96 -7.41 8.16 -6.94
C GLU A 96 -7.31 6.63 -7.02
N ARG A 97 -7.55 6.06 -8.17
CA ARG A 97 -7.65 4.61 -8.38
C ARG A 97 -6.32 3.94 -8.64
#